data_7fa8062249067d5165a87d77b1ebd86f
#
_entry.id   7fa8062249067d5165a87d77b1ebd86f
#
_cell.length_a   1.000
_cell.length_b   1.000
_cell.length_c   1.000
_cell.angle_alpha   90.00
_cell.angle_beta   90.00
_cell.angle_gamma   90.00
#
_symmetry.space_group_name_H-M   'P 1'
#
loop_
_entity.id
_entity.type
_entity.pdbx_description
1 polymer ?
#
loop_
_entity_poly.entity_id
_entity_poly.type
_entity_poly.pdbx_seq_one_letter_code
_entity_poly.pdbx_strand_id
1 'polypeptide(L)'
;MQFLLIRAIKAHLVFILIGMCLFTTGCEDDDHNHNHDEEHTDADGFVLEDESGSEVYKEFEGAVTGTVTLSVGDTLELSVHFLDHEGNEIDHEGDEEDELVISENDSNIAIVEVEEHEEGEEEHHEMAIHVIGVSAGSTSFKLQLMHEGHADYTSTNNVPVTVN
;
A
#
# COMPACT_ATOMS: atom_id res chain seq x y z
N MET A 1 1.02 -31.36 70.17
CA MET A 1 1.79 -30.55 69.18
C MET A 1 1.20 -30.54 67.78
N GLN A 2 0.52 -31.59 67.29
CA GLN A 2 -0.04 -31.65 65.91
C GLN A 2 -1.25 -30.72 65.69
N PHE A 3 -2.09 -30.45 66.65
CA PHE A 3 -3.28 -29.61 66.50
C PHE A 3 -2.97 -28.12 66.32
N LEU A 4 -1.84 -27.62 66.82
CA LEU A 4 -1.43 -26.23 66.62
C LEU A 4 -0.89 -25.95 65.21
N LEU A 5 -0.18 -26.93 64.64
CA LEU A 5 0.37 -26.85 63.28
C LEU A 5 -0.75 -26.81 62.24
N ILE A 6 -1.80 -27.62 62.41
CA ILE A 6 -2.95 -27.66 61.47
C ILE A 6 -3.73 -26.35 61.46
N ARG A 7 -3.85 -25.68 62.63
CA ARG A 7 -4.51 -24.37 62.75
C ARG A 7 -3.70 -23.25 62.05
N ALA A 8 -2.37 -23.29 62.22
CA ALA A 8 -1.50 -22.30 61.57
C ALA A 8 -1.53 -22.43 60.02
N ILE A 9 -1.55 -23.65 59.48
CA ILE A 9 -1.62 -23.90 58.03
C ILE A 9 -2.96 -23.44 57.46
N LYS A 10 -4.09 -23.69 58.16
CA LYS A 10 -5.40 -23.20 57.73
C LYS A 10 -5.48 -21.69 57.74
N ALA A 11 -4.89 -21.00 58.72
CA ALA A 11 -4.88 -19.56 58.78
C ALA A 11 -4.07 -18.91 57.64
N HIS A 12 -2.91 -19.50 57.31
CA HIS A 12 -2.10 -19.02 56.20
C HIS A 12 -2.74 -19.27 54.82
N LEU A 13 -3.44 -20.39 54.66
CA LEU A 13 -4.15 -20.70 53.39
C LEU A 13 -5.31 -19.76 53.14
N VAL A 14 -6.04 -19.34 54.16
CA VAL A 14 -7.11 -18.34 54.06
C VAL A 14 -6.55 -16.97 53.74
N PHE A 15 -5.39 -16.57 54.30
CA PHE A 15 -4.78 -15.29 53.97
C PHE A 15 -4.24 -15.25 52.53
N ILE A 16 -3.70 -16.36 51.99
CA ILE A 16 -3.26 -16.46 50.61
C ILE A 16 -4.44 -16.37 49.63
N LEU A 17 -5.58 -16.98 49.99
CA LEU A 17 -6.81 -16.91 49.17
C LEU A 17 -7.43 -15.51 49.18
N ILE A 18 -7.38 -14.77 50.27
CA ILE A 18 -7.86 -13.40 50.37
C ILE A 18 -6.93 -12.41 49.64
N GLY A 19 -5.61 -12.66 49.71
CA GLY A 19 -4.60 -11.87 48.99
C GLY A 19 -4.69 -11.98 47.46
N MET A 20 -5.19 -13.11 46.94
CA MET A 20 -5.29 -13.36 45.50
C MET A 20 -6.54 -12.75 44.86
N CYS A 21 -7.54 -12.36 45.68
CA CYS A 21 -8.76 -11.70 45.18
C CYS A 21 -8.68 -10.17 45.10
N LEU A 22 -7.55 -9.54 45.51
CA LEU A 22 -7.39 -8.08 45.49
C LEU A 22 -6.57 -7.53 44.30
N PHE A 23 -6.17 -8.38 43.38
CA PHE A 23 -5.46 -7.96 42.13
C PHE A 23 -6.31 -8.05 40.88
N THR A 24 -7.63 -8.15 41.00
CA THR A 24 -8.54 -7.95 39.87
C THR A 24 -9.12 -6.53 39.90
N THR A 25 -8.25 -5.53 40.01
CA THR A 25 -8.64 -4.18 39.61
C THR A 25 -8.26 -4.03 38.15
N GLY A 26 -9.30 -4.15 37.32
CA GLY A 26 -9.61 -3.27 36.22
C GLY A 26 -8.41 -2.84 35.37
N CYS A 27 -8.05 -3.63 34.33
CA CYS A 27 -7.88 -2.96 33.06
C CYS A 27 -9.29 -2.47 32.71
N GLU A 28 -9.58 -1.21 32.92
CA GLU A 28 -10.46 -0.48 32.07
C GLU A 28 -9.72 -0.46 30.74
N ASP A 29 -10.08 -1.39 29.84
CA ASP A 29 -9.89 -1.23 28.43
C ASP A 29 -10.70 0.04 28.11
N ASP A 30 -10.00 1.18 28.12
CA ASP A 30 -10.40 2.31 27.30
C ASP A 30 -10.37 1.77 25.87
N ASP A 31 -11.48 1.16 25.48
CA ASP A 31 -11.89 1.05 24.09
C ASP A 31 -12.00 2.48 23.54
N HIS A 32 -10.84 3.12 23.35
CA HIS A 32 -10.72 4.07 22.29
C HIS A 32 -10.83 3.25 21.01
N ASN A 33 -12.08 2.94 20.69
CA ASN A 33 -12.51 2.63 19.34
C ASN A 33 -12.25 3.90 18.53
N HIS A 34 -10.97 4.16 18.25
CA HIS A 34 -10.58 4.91 17.08
C HIS A 34 -10.84 3.95 15.91
N ASN A 35 -12.12 3.87 15.52
CA ASN A 35 -12.43 3.65 14.13
C ASN A 35 -11.95 4.92 13.40
N HIS A 36 -10.64 5.06 13.27
CA HIS A 36 -10.11 5.48 12.02
C HIS A 36 -10.25 4.21 11.16
N ASP A 37 -11.39 4.09 10.51
CA ASP A 37 -11.42 3.48 9.21
C ASP A 37 -10.55 4.44 8.36
N GLU A 38 -9.23 4.31 8.50
CA GLU A 38 -8.30 4.76 7.50
C GLU A 38 -8.70 3.87 6.32
N GLU A 39 -9.38 4.46 5.35
CA GLU A 39 -9.72 3.78 4.11
C GLU A 39 -8.40 3.58 3.34
N HIS A 40 -7.58 2.65 3.85
CA HIS A 40 -6.39 2.21 3.16
C HIS A 40 -6.82 1.49 1.90
N THR A 41 -6.22 1.85 0.80
CA THR A 41 -6.41 1.15 -0.46
C THR A 41 -5.76 -0.22 -0.36
N ASP A 42 -6.56 -1.27 -0.12
CA ASP A 42 -6.10 -2.67 -0.12
C ASP A 42 -5.85 -3.13 -1.57
N ALA A 43 -4.80 -2.62 -2.21
CA ALA A 43 -4.43 -3.00 -3.56
C ALA A 43 -3.54 -4.27 -3.55
N ASP A 44 -3.93 -5.28 -4.33
CA ASP A 44 -3.17 -6.51 -4.57
C ASP A 44 -2.42 -6.50 -5.92
N GLY A 45 -2.58 -5.40 -6.68
CA GLY A 45 -1.92 -5.22 -7.96
C GLY A 45 -2.25 -3.89 -8.62
N PHE A 46 -1.75 -3.73 -9.85
CA PHE A 46 -2.06 -2.60 -10.71
C PHE A 46 -1.93 -2.98 -12.19
N VAL A 47 -2.58 -2.19 -13.03
CA VAL A 47 -2.47 -2.26 -14.48
C VAL A 47 -2.06 -0.90 -15.03
N LEU A 48 -1.22 -0.91 -16.06
CA LEU A 48 -0.89 0.25 -16.88
C LEU A 48 -1.57 0.09 -18.23
N GLU A 49 -2.37 1.06 -18.61
CA GLU A 49 -3.10 1.09 -19.87
C GLU A 49 -2.66 2.27 -20.74
N ASP A 50 -2.64 2.07 -22.05
CA ASP A 50 -2.38 3.15 -23.00
C ASP A 50 -3.65 3.97 -23.26
N GLU A 51 -3.52 5.10 -23.96
CA GLU A 51 -4.63 6.01 -24.35
C GLU A 51 -5.81 5.30 -25.06
N SER A 52 -5.61 4.08 -25.54
CA SER A 52 -6.68 3.29 -26.17
C SER A 52 -7.39 2.35 -25.19
N GLY A 53 -6.98 2.31 -23.93
CA GLY A 53 -7.44 1.37 -22.92
C GLY A 53 -6.87 -0.04 -23.11
N SER A 54 -5.68 -0.16 -23.74
CA SER A 54 -5.04 -1.46 -23.91
C SER A 54 -4.00 -1.69 -22.81
N GLU A 55 -4.10 -2.84 -22.14
CA GLU A 55 -3.14 -3.25 -21.12
C GLU A 55 -1.71 -3.35 -21.72
N VAL A 56 -0.79 -2.54 -21.18
CA VAL A 56 0.63 -2.52 -21.52
C VAL A 56 1.44 -3.35 -20.51
N TYR A 57 1.10 -3.22 -19.24
CA TYR A 57 1.71 -3.96 -18.15
C TYR A 57 0.69 -4.22 -17.05
N LYS A 58 0.79 -5.37 -16.42
CA LYS A 58 -0.01 -5.73 -15.24
C LYS A 58 0.82 -6.49 -14.24
N GLU A 59 0.70 -6.11 -12.97
CA GLU A 59 1.11 -6.89 -11.82
C GLU A 59 -0.10 -7.20 -10.97
N PHE A 60 -0.30 -8.48 -10.65
CA PHE A 60 -1.40 -8.91 -9.79
C PHE A 60 -0.97 -10.12 -8.96
N GLU A 61 -1.09 -10.03 -7.62
CA GLU A 61 -0.64 -11.05 -6.67
C GLU A 61 0.82 -11.51 -6.93
N GLY A 62 1.68 -10.58 -7.37
CA GLY A 62 3.08 -10.82 -7.69
C GLY A 62 3.34 -11.49 -9.06
N ALA A 63 2.30 -11.87 -9.79
CA ALA A 63 2.42 -12.31 -11.18
C ALA A 63 2.46 -11.08 -12.10
N VAL A 64 3.32 -11.11 -13.14
CA VAL A 64 3.50 -10.00 -14.07
C VAL A 64 3.23 -10.42 -15.50
N THR A 65 2.66 -9.50 -16.29
CA THR A 65 2.50 -9.59 -17.75
C THR A 65 2.87 -8.26 -18.39
N GLY A 66 3.33 -8.31 -19.64
CA GLY A 66 3.64 -7.13 -20.42
C GLY A 66 5.01 -6.51 -20.14
N THR A 67 5.29 -5.43 -20.84
CA THR A 67 6.48 -4.59 -20.72
C THR A 67 6.26 -3.28 -21.45
N VAL A 68 6.72 -2.17 -20.91
CA VAL A 68 6.67 -0.86 -21.58
C VAL A 68 7.71 -0.82 -22.67
N THR A 69 7.29 -0.53 -23.91
CA THR A 69 8.20 -0.45 -25.05
C THR A 69 7.90 0.80 -25.88
N LEU A 70 8.93 1.61 -26.14
CA LEU A 70 8.82 2.84 -26.91
C LEU A 70 10.11 3.09 -27.70
N SER A 71 10.12 4.07 -28.62
CA SER A 71 11.32 4.49 -29.35
C SER A 71 12.00 5.69 -28.68
N VAL A 72 13.25 5.92 -29.02
CA VAL A 72 13.96 7.14 -28.60
C VAL A 72 13.22 8.38 -29.11
N GLY A 73 12.88 9.29 -28.20
CA GLY A 73 12.16 10.53 -28.48
C GLY A 73 10.65 10.41 -28.42
N ASP A 74 10.08 9.21 -28.26
CA ASP A 74 8.66 9.03 -28.02
C ASP A 74 8.31 9.32 -26.56
N THR A 75 7.09 9.78 -26.31
CA THR A 75 6.44 9.84 -25.00
C THR A 75 5.22 8.93 -25.04
N LEU A 76 5.10 8.10 -24.04
CA LEU A 76 3.97 7.20 -23.82
C LEU A 76 3.29 7.62 -22.53
N GLU A 77 2.01 7.98 -22.63
CA GLU A 77 1.13 8.21 -21.48
C GLU A 77 0.46 6.91 -21.10
N LEU A 78 0.45 6.60 -19.83
CA LEU A 78 -0.12 5.38 -19.28
C LEU A 78 -0.99 5.71 -18.08
N SER A 79 -2.27 5.37 -18.14
CA SER A 79 -3.16 5.37 -16.98
C SER A 79 -2.75 4.28 -16.00
N VAL A 80 -2.89 4.54 -14.71
CA VAL A 80 -2.57 3.62 -13.62
C VAL A 80 -3.83 3.27 -12.87
N HIS A 81 -4.24 2.01 -12.90
CA HIS A 81 -5.40 1.51 -12.18
C HIS A 81 -4.94 0.47 -11.16
N PHE A 82 -5.28 0.69 -9.88
CA PHE A 82 -5.00 -0.29 -8.82
C PHE A 82 -6.09 -1.35 -8.79
N LEU A 83 -5.73 -2.55 -8.36
CA LEU A 83 -6.61 -3.72 -8.39
C LEU A 83 -6.81 -4.27 -6.99
N ASP A 84 -8.07 -4.55 -6.64
CA ASP A 84 -8.44 -5.24 -5.42
C ASP A 84 -8.07 -6.75 -5.45
N HIS A 85 -8.34 -7.47 -4.37
CA HIS A 85 -8.05 -8.90 -4.24
C HIS A 85 -8.84 -9.81 -5.23
N GLU A 86 -9.87 -9.29 -5.88
CA GLU A 86 -10.63 -9.99 -6.93
C GLU A 86 -10.12 -9.62 -8.33
N GLY A 87 -9.19 -8.66 -8.42
CA GLY A 87 -8.63 -8.13 -9.67
C GLY A 87 -9.53 -7.12 -10.37
N ASN A 88 -10.50 -6.52 -9.65
CA ASN A 88 -11.27 -5.39 -10.15
C ASN A 88 -10.51 -4.09 -9.86
N GLU A 89 -10.75 -3.07 -10.69
CA GLU A 89 -10.21 -1.74 -10.45
C GLU A 89 -10.82 -1.13 -9.17
N ILE A 90 -9.95 -0.51 -8.39
CA ILE A 90 -10.32 0.27 -7.23
C ILE A 90 -10.60 1.69 -7.70
N ASP A 91 -11.77 2.19 -7.34
CA ASP A 91 -12.19 3.55 -7.67
C ASP A 91 -11.58 4.52 -6.65
N HIS A 92 -10.71 5.41 -7.10
CA HIS A 92 -10.07 6.46 -6.30
C HIS A 92 -10.81 7.81 -6.43
N GLU A 93 -12.12 7.80 -6.70
CA GLU A 93 -12.90 9.03 -6.86
C GLU A 93 -12.88 9.89 -5.60
N GLY A 94 -12.09 10.95 -5.62
CA GLY A 94 -12.16 12.05 -4.66
C GLY A 94 -11.16 12.03 -3.51
N ASP A 95 -10.22 11.10 -3.48
CA ASP A 95 -9.16 11.11 -2.48
C ASP A 95 -8.01 12.01 -2.93
N GLU A 96 -8.10 13.31 -2.57
CA GLU A 96 -7.05 14.31 -2.82
C GLU A 96 -5.70 13.99 -2.12
N GLU A 97 -5.64 12.88 -1.37
CA GLU A 97 -4.50 12.50 -0.54
C GLU A 97 -3.68 11.35 -1.14
N ASP A 98 -4.18 10.73 -2.23
CA ASP A 98 -3.47 9.67 -2.94
C ASP A 98 -2.43 10.26 -3.90
N GLU A 99 -1.18 9.79 -3.78
CA GLU A 99 -0.04 10.24 -4.58
C GLU A 99 0.70 9.05 -5.19
N LEU A 100 0.96 9.11 -6.51
CA LEU A 100 1.87 8.17 -7.15
C LEU A 100 3.32 8.57 -6.91
N VAL A 101 4.15 7.58 -6.57
CA VAL A 101 5.61 7.77 -6.45
C VAL A 101 6.34 6.79 -7.37
N ILE A 102 7.24 7.33 -8.20
CA ILE A 102 8.11 6.57 -9.10
C ILE A 102 9.53 6.57 -8.57
N SER A 103 10.19 5.42 -8.58
CA SER A 103 11.57 5.28 -8.16
C SER A 103 12.32 4.21 -8.97
N GLU A 104 13.64 4.13 -8.77
CA GLU A 104 14.53 3.10 -9.33
C GLU A 104 14.66 3.11 -10.86
N ASN A 105 14.36 4.22 -11.58
CA ASN A 105 14.56 4.32 -13.01
C ASN A 105 15.93 4.92 -13.38
N ASP A 106 16.49 4.49 -14.52
CA ASP A 106 17.67 5.13 -15.12
C ASP A 106 17.22 6.16 -16.16
N SER A 107 17.23 7.43 -15.76
CA SER A 107 16.81 8.57 -16.58
C SER A 107 17.71 8.83 -17.82
N ASN A 108 18.84 8.14 -17.95
CA ASN A 108 19.63 8.18 -19.18
C ASN A 108 19.02 7.29 -20.29
N ILE A 109 18.16 6.34 -19.93
CA ILE A 109 17.49 5.43 -20.86
C ILE A 109 16.04 5.86 -21.04
N ALA A 110 15.30 6.03 -19.94
CA ALA A 110 13.93 6.56 -19.97
C ALA A 110 13.67 7.45 -18.75
N ILE A 111 12.96 8.56 -18.97
CA ILE A 111 12.39 9.36 -17.88
C ILE A 111 11.01 8.80 -17.61
N VAL A 112 10.68 8.58 -16.34
CA VAL A 112 9.34 8.19 -15.88
C VAL A 112 8.91 9.20 -14.86
N GLU A 113 7.81 9.89 -15.12
CA GLU A 113 7.28 10.95 -14.25
C GLU A 113 5.76 10.82 -14.12
N VAL A 114 5.26 11.20 -12.95
CA VAL A 114 3.83 11.24 -12.68
C VAL A 114 3.23 12.46 -13.36
N GLU A 115 2.05 12.31 -13.94
CA GLU A 115 1.32 13.45 -14.49
C GLU A 115 0.83 14.36 -13.37
N GLU A 116 1.20 15.64 -13.43
CA GLU A 116 0.73 16.66 -12.50
C GLU A 116 -0.59 17.25 -13.01
N HIS A 117 -1.67 17.10 -12.25
CA HIS A 117 -2.94 17.74 -12.56
C HIS A 117 -2.90 19.21 -12.14
N GLU A 118 -3.35 20.11 -13.05
CA GLU A 118 -3.52 21.53 -12.74
C GLU A 118 -4.77 21.71 -11.84
N GLU A 119 -4.64 22.42 -10.72
CA GLU A 119 -5.75 22.74 -9.82
C GLU A 119 -6.90 23.44 -10.58
N GLY A 120 -8.04 22.79 -10.72
CA GLY A 120 -9.27 23.40 -11.23
C GLY A 120 -10.10 22.62 -12.24
N GLU A 121 -9.72 21.44 -12.64
CA GLU A 121 -10.52 20.57 -13.49
C GLU A 121 -11.28 19.56 -12.61
N GLU A 122 -12.61 19.76 -12.47
CA GLU A 122 -13.53 18.91 -11.69
C GLU A 122 -13.88 17.61 -12.46
N GLU A 123 -12.92 16.98 -13.15
CA GLU A 123 -13.16 15.72 -13.85
C GLU A 123 -12.17 14.67 -13.35
N HIS A 124 -12.72 13.55 -12.86
CA HIS A 124 -12.10 12.27 -12.47
C HIS A 124 -10.57 12.25 -12.49
N HIS A 125 -9.96 12.24 -11.32
CA HIS A 125 -8.50 12.17 -11.18
C HIS A 125 -8.01 10.76 -11.57
N GLU A 126 -7.89 10.48 -12.87
CA GLU A 126 -7.20 9.30 -13.33
C GLU A 126 -5.71 9.47 -13.06
N MET A 127 -5.12 8.57 -12.28
CA MET A 127 -3.69 8.56 -12.06
C MET A 127 -2.98 8.17 -13.35
N ALA A 128 -2.01 8.97 -13.79
CA ALA A 128 -1.26 8.69 -15.00
C ALA A 128 0.24 8.96 -14.86
N ILE A 129 1.02 8.30 -15.70
CA ILE A 129 2.47 8.49 -15.80
C ILE A 129 2.89 8.72 -17.24
N HIS A 130 3.92 9.53 -17.43
CA HIS A 130 4.61 9.69 -18.71
C HIS A 130 5.90 8.89 -18.72
N VAL A 131 6.10 8.09 -19.75
CA VAL A 131 7.36 7.39 -20.01
C VAL A 131 7.99 7.97 -21.29
N ILE A 132 9.16 8.61 -21.14
CA ILE A 132 9.85 9.31 -22.23
C ILE A 132 11.12 8.55 -22.59
N GLY A 133 11.25 8.12 -23.84
CA GLY A 133 12.43 7.42 -24.36
C GLY A 133 13.61 8.36 -24.59
N VAL A 134 14.69 8.23 -23.83
CA VAL A 134 15.87 9.09 -23.91
C VAL A 134 16.98 8.49 -24.78
N SER A 135 17.31 7.22 -24.57
CA SER A 135 18.31 6.51 -25.37
C SER A 135 17.97 5.02 -25.45
N ALA A 136 18.41 4.37 -26.55
CA ALA A 136 18.17 2.95 -26.70
C ALA A 136 18.83 2.13 -25.60
N GLY A 137 18.04 1.23 -24.99
CA GLY A 137 18.46 0.41 -23.86
C GLY A 137 17.29 -0.16 -23.10
N SER A 138 17.57 -0.71 -21.91
CA SER A 138 16.54 -1.22 -21.01
C SER A 138 16.76 -0.67 -19.59
N THR A 139 15.68 -0.28 -18.96
CA THR A 139 15.61 0.12 -17.55
C THR A 139 14.37 -0.47 -16.91
N SER A 140 14.09 -0.12 -15.70
CA SER A 140 12.86 -0.47 -15.01
C SER A 140 12.55 0.60 -13.97
N PHE A 141 11.31 0.66 -13.50
CA PHE A 141 10.92 1.53 -12.42
C PHE A 141 10.04 0.80 -11.40
N LYS A 142 9.95 1.36 -10.21
CA LYS A 142 9.09 0.92 -9.13
C LYS A 142 7.98 1.94 -8.92
N LEU A 143 6.76 1.45 -8.75
CA LEU A 143 5.57 2.26 -8.53
C LEU A 143 5.07 2.07 -7.11
N GLN A 144 4.66 3.16 -6.45
CA GLN A 144 4.04 3.16 -5.14
C GLN A 144 2.80 4.05 -5.17
N LEU A 145 1.75 3.61 -4.47
CA LEU A 145 0.63 4.45 -4.08
C LEU A 145 0.87 4.90 -2.66
N MET A 146 0.84 6.21 -2.45
CA MET A 146 0.99 6.83 -1.13
C MET A 146 -0.34 7.43 -0.72
N HIS A 147 -0.74 7.24 0.52
CA HIS A 147 -1.88 7.89 1.14
C HIS A 147 -1.45 8.53 2.45
N GLU A 148 -1.73 9.81 2.69
CA GLU A 148 -1.30 10.58 3.88
C GLU A 148 0.19 10.41 4.25
N GLY A 149 1.06 10.17 3.26
CA GLY A 149 2.50 9.97 3.45
C GLY A 149 2.91 8.56 3.87
N HIS A 150 2.00 7.59 3.84
CA HIS A 150 2.24 6.16 4.00
C HIS A 150 2.11 5.44 2.66
N ALA A 151 2.91 4.39 2.44
CA ALA A 151 2.76 3.57 1.23
C ALA A 151 1.67 2.53 1.47
N ASP A 152 0.52 2.70 0.81
CA ASP A 152 -0.57 1.74 0.80
C ASP A 152 -0.28 0.59 -0.15
N TYR A 153 0.37 0.88 -1.27
CA TYR A 153 0.84 -0.13 -2.19
C TYR A 153 2.28 0.13 -2.65
N THR A 154 3.04 -0.92 -2.81
CA THR A 154 4.37 -0.88 -3.45
C THR A 154 4.48 -2.04 -4.40
N SER A 155 4.76 -1.78 -5.67
CA SER A 155 4.93 -2.84 -6.68
C SER A 155 5.95 -3.88 -6.22
N THR A 156 5.59 -5.16 -6.27
CA THR A 156 6.47 -6.26 -5.88
C THR A 156 7.62 -6.41 -6.86
N ASN A 157 7.31 -6.21 -8.15
CA ASN A 157 8.30 -6.25 -9.23
C ASN A 157 8.53 -4.86 -9.79
N ASN A 158 9.70 -4.66 -10.40
CA ASN A 158 9.95 -3.46 -11.17
C ASN A 158 9.32 -3.59 -12.57
N VAL A 159 8.64 -2.52 -13.01
CA VAL A 159 8.06 -2.44 -14.36
C VAL A 159 9.18 -2.33 -15.39
N PRO A 160 9.34 -3.30 -16.30
CA PRO A 160 10.43 -3.26 -17.30
C PRO A 160 10.11 -2.26 -18.42
N VAL A 161 11.11 -1.47 -18.80
CA VAL A 161 11.04 -0.50 -19.89
C VAL A 161 12.11 -0.80 -20.91
N THR A 162 11.74 -0.85 -22.20
CA THR A 162 12.67 -1.03 -23.33
C THR A 162 12.51 0.14 -24.30
N VAL A 163 13.62 0.84 -24.58
CA VAL A 163 13.70 1.93 -25.56
C VAL A 163 14.50 1.45 -26.77
N ASN A 164 13.89 1.54 -27.98
CA ASN A 164 14.45 1.07 -29.26
C ASN A 164 14.97 2.21 -30.14
#